data_575af43aa4019cea0f7857b50db460cf
#
_entry.id   575af43aa4019cea0f7857b50db460cf
#
_cell.length_a   1.000
_cell.length_b   1.000
_cell.length_c   1.000
_cell.angle_alpha   90.00
_cell.angle_beta   90.00
_cell.angle_gamma   90.00
#
_symmetry.space_group_name_H-M   'P 1'
#
loop_
_entity.id
_entity.type
_entity.pdbx_description
1 polymer ?
#
loop_
_entity_poly.entity_id
_entity_poly.type
_entity_poly.pdbx_seq_one_letter_code
_entity_poly.pdbx_strand_id
1 'polypeptide(L)'
;SDVYKRQHYGVITKDGGEVLPEGDLDNSHAERYIQRVVNKENLEASNAFFASFVEEVHKRGMKVILDGVFNHCGSFNKWLDREKIYDRDASYEKGAFLTEDSPYHDFFYFYPDGSWPDNTHYDSWWGNDTLPKLNYEESEKLASYVMRIAKKWVSEPYNVDGWRLDVAADLGHSEDYNHGFWRKFRESVKKANPEAIILAEHYGDPSPWLDGSQWDT
;
A
#
# COMPACT_ATOMS: atom_id res chain seq x y z
N SER A 1 6.13 8.73 -11.23
CA SER A 1 4.66 8.75 -11.18
C SER A 1 4.12 9.40 -9.90
N ASP A 2 4.84 9.33 -8.77
CA ASP A 2 4.35 9.86 -7.49
C ASP A 2 4.40 11.39 -7.38
N VAL A 3 5.26 12.05 -8.12
CA VAL A 3 5.33 13.51 -8.15
C VAL A 3 4.02 14.13 -8.68
N TYR A 4 3.42 13.54 -9.68
CA TYR A 4 2.14 14.00 -10.23
C TYR A 4 0.95 13.76 -9.29
N LYS A 5 0.95 12.67 -8.57
CA LYS A 5 -0.14 12.36 -7.63
C LYS A 5 -0.21 13.33 -6.45
N ARG A 6 0.91 13.90 -6.05
CA ARG A 6 0.99 14.81 -4.88
C ARG A 6 0.44 16.20 -5.12
N GLN A 7 0.50 16.69 -6.34
CA GLN A 7 0.07 18.04 -6.68
C GLN A 7 -1.46 18.21 -6.67
N HIS A 8 -2.22 17.10 -6.70
CA HIS A 8 -3.67 17.14 -6.91
C HIS A 8 -4.50 16.57 -5.76
N TYR A 9 -3.87 16.04 -4.71
CA TYR A 9 -4.62 15.46 -3.60
C TYR A 9 -4.81 16.46 -2.47
N GLY A 10 -6.05 16.90 -2.29
CA GLY A 10 -6.51 17.51 -1.08
C GLY A 10 -6.61 16.48 0.06
N VAL A 11 -6.75 16.97 1.26
CA VAL A 11 -7.09 16.17 2.44
C VAL A 11 -8.54 16.46 2.78
N ILE A 12 -9.37 15.43 2.83
CA ILE A 12 -10.71 15.56 3.38
C ILE A 12 -10.58 15.49 4.90
N THR A 13 -10.93 16.57 5.56
CA THR A 13 -10.91 16.66 7.02
C THR A 13 -12.17 16.06 7.63
N LYS A 14 -12.15 15.79 8.93
CA LYS A 14 -13.31 15.31 9.70
C LYS A 14 -14.54 16.22 9.60
N ASP A 15 -14.33 17.51 9.34
CA ASP A 15 -15.39 18.50 9.20
C ASP A 15 -15.93 18.58 7.75
N GLY A 16 -15.48 17.67 6.88
CA GLY A 16 -15.90 17.62 5.47
C GLY A 16 -15.23 18.69 4.60
N GLY A 17 -14.28 19.43 5.14
CA GLY A 17 -13.48 20.39 4.40
C GLY A 17 -12.34 19.73 3.66
N GLU A 18 -11.83 20.41 2.64
CA GLU A 18 -10.63 20.03 1.92
C GLU A 18 -9.47 20.91 2.35
N VAL A 19 -8.36 20.30 2.76
CA VAL A 19 -7.11 21.01 3.05
C VAL A 19 -6.20 20.92 1.83
N LEU A 20 -5.88 22.07 1.26
CA LEU A 20 -5.00 22.21 0.09
C LEU A 20 -3.82 23.12 0.45
N PRO A 21 -2.85 22.66 1.27
CA PRO A 21 -1.69 23.47 1.62
C PRO A 21 -0.92 23.88 0.35
N GLU A 22 -0.47 25.10 0.30
CA GLU A 22 0.41 25.58 -0.77
C GLU A 22 1.84 25.03 -0.57
N GLY A 23 2.56 24.82 -1.65
CA GLY A 23 3.99 24.57 -1.63
C GLY A 23 4.45 23.17 -1.31
N ASP A 24 3.57 22.16 -1.34
CA ASP A 24 3.95 20.76 -1.19
C ASP A 24 4.68 20.25 -2.44
N LEU A 25 5.96 20.56 -2.55
CA LEU A 25 6.78 20.26 -3.72
C LEU A 25 7.66 19.01 -3.57
N ASP A 26 7.89 18.56 -2.34
CA ASP A 26 8.73 17.40 -2.04
C ASP A 26 8.16 16.53 -0.90
N ASN A 27 8.81 15.38 -0.66
CA ASN A 27 8.36 14.40 0.32
C ASN A 27 8.60 14.80 1.76
N SER A 28 9.63 15.59 2.01
CA SER A 28 10.03 15.97 3.37
C SER A 28 9.08 16.99 3.98
N HIS A 29 8.35 17.71 3.12
CA HIS A 29 7.41 18.76 3.50
C HIS A 29 5.99 18.49 2.98
N ALA A 30 5.66 17.22 2.72
CA ALA A 30 4.37 16.82 2.17
C ALA A 30 3.23 16.95 3.20
N GLU A 31 2.91 18.17 3.61
CA GLU A 31 1.93 18.46 4.68
C GLU A 31 0.56 17.86 4.40
N ARG A 32 0.08 17.90 3.16
CA ARG A 32 -1.18 17.25 2.76
C ARG A 32 -1.17 15.75 3.04
N TYR A 33 -0.05 15.11 2.67
CA TYR A 33 0.10 13.68 2.90
C TYR A 33 0.16 13.39 4.40
N ILE A 34 0.98 14.14 5.15
CA ILE A 34 1.14 13.99 6.60
C ILE A 34 -0.22 14.14 7.29
N GLN A 35 -0.96 15.21 7.02
CA GLN A 35 -2.27 15.43 7.62
C GLN A 35 -3.28 14.33 7.28
N ARG A 36 -3.24 13.80 6.06
CA ARG A 36 -4.14 12.71 5.66
C ARG A 36 -3.84 11.39 6.35
N VAL A 37 -2.56 11.02 6.47
CA VAL A 37 -2.17 9.67 6.91
C VAL A 37 -1.90 9.56 8.41
N VAL A 38 -1.43 10.64 9.05
CA VAL A 38 -1.13 10.68 10.49
C VAL A 38 -2.39 10.99 11.30
N ASN A 39 -3.21 11.93 10.85
CA ASN A 39 -4.46 12.25 11.52
C ASN A 39 -5.53 11.18 11.20
N LYS A 40 -5.88 10.37 12.20
CA LYS A 40 -6.82 9.25 12.05
C LYS A 40 -8.23 9.71 11.62
N GLU A 41 -8.70 10.85 12.13
CA GLU A 41 -10.02 11.38 11.78
C GLU A 41 -10.05 11.86 10.32
N ASN A 42 -8.98 12.47 9.83
CA ASN A 42 -8.85 12.86 8.42
C ASN A 42 -8.75 11.63 7.51
N LEU A 43 -8.05 10.59 7.96
CA LEU A 43 -7.96 9.33 7.21
C LEU A 43 -9.34 8.67 7.07
N GLU A 44 -10.12 8.62 8.15
CA GLU A 44 -11.47 8.08 8.14
C GLU A 44 -12.42 8.91 7.26
N ALA A 45 -12.36 10.23 7.36
CA ALA A 45 -13.14 11.14 6.49
C ALA A 45 -12.78 10.94 5.01
N SER A 46 -11.50 10.78 4.68
CA SER A 46 -11.04 10.51 3.33
C SER A 46 -11.54 9.15 2.82
N ASN A 47 -11.55 8.14 3.67
CA ASN A 47 -12.08 6.82 3.32
C ASN A 47 -13.60 6.87 3.06
N ALA A 48 -14.35 7.59 3.88
CA ALA A 48 -15.79 7.78 3.68
C ALA A 48 -16.10 8.55 2.40
N PHE A 49 -15.33 9.61 2.11
CA PHE A 49 -15.44 10.35 0.85
C PHE A 49 -15.16 9.45 -0.35
N PHE A 50 -14.13 8.60 -0.27
CA PHE A 50 -13.80 7.66 -1.34
C PHE A 50 -14.93 6.66 -1.60
N ALA A 51 -15.58 6.15 -0.56
CA ALA A 51 -16.74 5.27 -0.73
C ALA A 51 -17.88 5.98 -1.50
N SER A 52 -18.17 7.23 -1.14
CA SER A 52 -19.16 8.05 -1.88
C SER A 52 -18.74 8.34 -3.31
N PHE A 53 -17.44 8.55 -3.54
CA PHE A 53 -16.90 8.72 -4.89
C PHE A 53 -17.12 7.48 -5.76
N VAL A 54 -16.83 6.29 -5.24
CA VAL A 54 -17.04 5.02 -5.96
C VAL A 54 -18.53 4.84 -6.31
N GLU A 55 -19.43 5.13 -5.38
CA GLU A 55 -20.87 5.08 -5.61
C GLU A 55 -21.27 6.01 -6.78
N GLU A 56 -20.75 7.25 -6.80
CA GLU A 56 -21.03 8.20 -7.86
C GLU A 56 -20.46 7.78 -9.22
N VAL A 57 -19.30 7.12 -9.24
CA VAL A 57 -18.71 6.53 -10.46
C VAL A 57 -19.61 5.40 -10.98
N HIS A 58 -20.10 4.53 -10.11
CA HIS A 58 -21.00 3.44 -10.47
C HIS A 58 -22.34 3.95 -11.02
N LYS A 59 -22.93 5.00 -10.45
CA LYS A 59 -24.14 5.65 -10.97
C LYS A 59 -23.99 6.14 -12.41
N ARG A 60 -22.76 6.40 -12.84
CA ARG A 60 -22.44 6.82 -14.23
C ARG A 60 -22.06 5.63 -15.13
N GLY A 61 -22.23 4.40 -14.67
CA GLY A 61 -21.90 3.18 -15.42
C GLY A 61 -20.39 2.92 -15.58
N MET A 62 -19.55 3.60 -14.79
CA MET A 62 -18.10 3.40 -14.81
C MET A 62 -17.65 2.46 -13.70
N LYS A 63 -16.43 1.94 -13.81
CA LYS A 63 -15.80 1.04 -12.87
C LYS A 63 -14.56 1.66 -12.22
N VAL A 64 -14.25 1.23 -11.00
CA VAL A 64 -13.08 1.70 -10.25
C VAL A 64 -12.15 0.53 -9.99
N ILE A 65 -10.90 0.61 -10.47
CA ILE A 65 -9.83 -0.34 -10.20
C ILE A 65 -8.77 0.38 -9.38
N LEU A 66 -8.41 -0.16 -8.22
CA LEU A 66 -7.38 0.39 -7.37
C LEU A 66 -5.99 -0.08 -7.78
N ASP A 67 -5.02 0.81 -7.66
CA ASP A 67 -3.61 0.47 -7.80
C ASP A 67 -3.08 -0.14 -6.50
N GLY A 68 -2.69 -1.41 -6.55
CA GLY A 68 -2.15 -2.19 -5.46
C GLY A 68 -0.64 -2.30 -5.56
N VAL A 69 0.08 -1.36 -4.92
CA VAL A 69 1.53 -1.42 -4.81
C VAL A 69 1.87 -2.27 -3.58
N PHE A 70 2.02 -3.58 -3.79
CA PHE A 70 2.28 -4.53 -2.71
C PHE A 70 3.72 -5.03 -2.64
N ASN A 71 4.53 -4.83 -3.68
CA ASN A 71 5.94 -5.22 -3.68
C ASN A 71 6.78 -4.39 -2.72
N HIS A 72 6.48 -3.12 -2.59
CA HIS A 72 7.21 -2.15 -1.76
C HIS A 72 6.24 -1.15 -1.16
N CYS A 73 6.70 -0.36 -0.22
CA CYS A 73 5.95 0.81 0.25
C CYS A 73 6.80 2.09 0.10
N GLY A 74 6.23 3.24 0.39
CA GLY A 74 7.03 4.45 0.53
C GLY A 74 7.81 4.44 1.85
N SER A 75 9.01 5.00 1.88
CA SER A 75 9.85 5.10 3.08
C SER A 75 9.17 5.82 4.25
N PHE A 76 8.21 6.68 3.94
CA PHE A 76 7.38 7.41 4.90
C PHE A 76 6.18 6.60 5.43
N ASN A 77 5.99 5.34 5.00
CA ASN A 77 4.95 4.49 5.57
C ASN A 77 5.23 4.24 7.06
N LYS A 78 4.19 4.24 7.89
CA LYS A 78 4.31 4.05 9.35
C LYS A 78 5.08 2.79 9.76
N TRP A 79 5.20 1.81 8.89
CA TRP A 79 5.93 0.58 9.18
C TRP A 79 7.44 0.79 9.20
N LEU A 80 7.96 1.67 8.31
CA LEU A 80 9.37 2.06 8.30
C LEU A 80 9.58 3.39 9.03
N ASP A 81 8.79 4.41 8.67
CA ASP A 81 8.81 5.77 9.20
C ASP A 81 10.19 6.45 9.13
N ARG A 82 10.87 6.29 7.99
CA ARG A 82 12.19 6.90 7.76
C ARG A 82 12.16 8.41 7.91
N GLU A 83 11.11 9.06 7.49
CA GLU A 83 10.89 10.51 7.56
C GLU A 83 10.37 10.99 8.92
N LYS A 84 10.18 10.07 9.88
CA LYS A 84 9.78 10.38 11.28
C LYS A 84 8.49 11.19 11.38
N ILE A 85 7.54 10.91 10.49
CA ILE A 85 6.26 11.61 10.49
C ILE A 85 5.27 11.03 11.51
N TYR A 86 5.36 9.73 11.80
CA TYR A 86 4.53 9.05 12.80
C TYR A 86 5.15 9.07 14.20
N ASP A 87 6.47 9.14 14.30
CA ASP A 87 7.19 9.21 15.59
C ASP A 87 6.82 10.46 16.42
N ARG A 88 6.18 11.44 15.81
CA ARG A 88 5.70 12.66 16.46
C ARG A 88 4.43 12.45 17.29
N ASP A 89 3.74 11.35 17.12
CA ASP A 89 2.48 11.03 17.80
C ASP A 89 2.61 9.71 18.56
N ALA A 90 2.59 9.78 19.89
CA ALA A 90 2.72 8.64 20.78
C ALA A 90 1.61 7.58 20.64
N SER A 91 0.56 7.85 19.87
CA SER A 91 -0.48 6.86 19.54
C SER A 91 -0.07 5.87 18.44
N TYR A 92 1.09 6.07 17.81
CA TYR A 92 1.65 5.17 16.84
C TYR A 92 2.83 4.37 17.42
N GLU A 93 2.95 3.13 16.97
CA GLU A 93 4.13 2.31 17.21
C GLU A 93 5.33 2.87 16.42
N LYS A 94 6.52 2.72 16.93
CA LYS A 94 7.74 3.16 16.23
C LYS A 94 7.98 2.33 14.98
N GLY A 95 8.31 3.02 13.89
CA GLY A 95 8.69 2.38 12.63
C GLY A 95 9.99 1.59 12.73
N ALA A 96 10.16 0.62 11.82
CA ALA A 96 11.32 -0.27 11.82
C ALA A 96 12.65 0.41 11.46
N PHE A 97 12.61 1.61 10.88
CA PHE A 97 13.81 2.43 10.68
C PHE A 97 14.38 2.94 12.00
N LEU A 98 13.50 3.24 12.95
CA LEU A 98 13.86 3.94 14.20
C LEU A 98 14.38 2.98 15.27
N THR A 99 13.91 1.75 15.30
CA THR A 99 14.28 0.77 16.33
C THR A 99 14.17 -0.66 15.83
N GLU A 100 15.10 -1.51 16.26
CA GLU A 100 15.08 -2.95 16.02
C GLU A 100 13.87 -3.64 16.67
N ASP A 101 13.44 -3.14 17.82
CA ASP A 101 12.27 -3.67 18.57
C ASP A 101 10.91 -3.27 17.95
N SER A 102 10.90 -2.67 16.75
CA SER A 102 9.67 -2.30 16.10
C SER A 102 8.75 -3.51 15.83
N PRO A 103 7.43 -3.40 16.08
CA PRO A 103 6.48 -4.46 15.73
C PRO A 103 6.35 -4.66 14.21
N TYR A 104 7.00 -3.84 13.42
CA TYR A 104 7.08 -3.90 11.97
C TYR A 104 8.45 -4.34 11.45
N HIS A 105 9.40 -4.73 12.34
CA HIS A 105 10.75 -5.13 11.96
C HIS A 105 10.73 -6.17 10.83
N ASP A 106 9.99 -7.26 11.00
CA ASP A 106 9.93 -8.38 10.05
C ASP A 106 9.18 -8.05 8.74
N PHE A 107 8.65 -6.83 8.62
CA PHE A 107 8.04 -6.38 7.36
C PHE A 107 9.08 -5.99 6.31
N PHE A 108 10.33 -5.86 6.74
CA PHE A 108 11.49 -5.49 5.92
C PHE A 108 12.63 -6.45 6.17
N TYR A 109 13.48 -6.61 5.17
CA TYR A 109 14.74 -7.29 5.34
C TYR A 109 15.83 -6.25 5.63
N PHE A 110 16.45 -6.32 6.80
CA PHE A 110 17.60 -5.48 7.15
C PHE A 110 18.90 -6.28 6.96
N TYR A 111 19.87 -5.69 6.29
CA TYR A 111 21.18 -6.31 6.11
C TYR A 111 21.95 -6.38 7.43
N PRO A 112 22.78 -7.42 7.63
CA PRO A 112 23.47 -7.66 8.92
C PRO A 112 24.45 -6.56 9.36
N ASP A 113 24.90 -5.72 8.44
CA ASP A 113 25.79 -4.58 8.71
C ASP A 113 25.03 -3.28 9.05
N GLY A 114 23.70 -3.35 9.07
CA GLY A 114 22.87 -2.25 9.52
C GLY A 114 22.90 -2.07 11.03
N SER A 115 22.53 -0.89 11.49
CA SER A 115 22.50 -0.58 12.93
C SER A 115 21.40 0.44 13.25
N TRP A 116 20.82 0.30 14.44
CA TRP A 116 19.85 1.24 14.98
C TRP A 116 20.47 2.22 15.99
N PRO A 117 19.87 3.38 16.18
CA PRO A 117 18.67 3.88 15.49
C PRO A 117 18.97 4.34 14.05
N ASP A 118 17.88 4.58 13.30
CA ASP A 118 17.94 5.14 11.94
C ASP A 118 18.66 4.21 10.94
N ASN A 119 18.28 2.92 10.95
CA ASN A 119 18.89 1.91 10.10
C ASN A 119 18.52 2.11 8.62
N THR A 120 19.52 2.47 7.82
CA THR A 120 19.40 2.70 6.36
C THR A 120 19.72 1.46 5.52
N HIS A 121 20.15 0.35 6.14
CA HIS A 121 20.57 -0.87 5.45
C HIS A 121 19.44 -1.89 5.37
N TYR A 122 18.45 -1.58 4.56
CA TYR A 122 17.31 -2.45 4.26
C TYR A 122 17.16 -2.71 2.77
N ASP A 123 16.51 -3.82 2.44
CA ASP A 123 16.22 -4.17 1.06
C ASP A 123 15.23 -3.17 0.42
N SER A 124 15.47 -2.84 -0.83
CA SER A 124 14.67 -1.84 -1.54
C SER A 124 14.52 -2.20 -3.02
N TRP A 125 13.39 -1.85 -3.60
CA TRP A 125 13.10 -2.16 -4.98
C TRP A 125 14.05 -1.39 -5.90
N TRP A 126 14.87 -2.16 -6.66
CA TRP A 126 15.93 -1.66 -7.54
C TRP A 126 16.94 -0.73 -6.84
N GLY A 127 17.19 -0.93 -5.55
CA GLY A 127 18.14 -0.12 -4.79
C GLY A 127 17.65 1.31 -4.48
N ASN A 128 16.37 1.60 -4.68
CA ASN A 128 15.79 2.88 -4.31
C ASN A 128 15.37 2.88 -2.84
N ASP A 129 16.14 3.51 -2.00
CA ASP A 129 15.93 3.58 -0.55
C ASP A 129 14.62 4.23 -0.10
N THR A 130 13.96 4.97 -1.00
CA THR A 130 12.61 5.51 -0.79
C THR A 130 11.50 4.50 -1.12
N LEU A 131 11.84 3.32 -1.61
CA LEU A 131 10.95 2.23 -1.98
C LEU A 131 11.36 0.94 -1.26
N PRO A 132 11.28 0.88 0.09
CA PRO A 132 11.62 -0.31 0.86
C PRO A 132 10.79 -1.51 0.42
N LYS A 133 11.46 -2.61 0.12
CA LYS A 133 10.82 -3.86 -0.30
C LYS A 133 10.16 -4.53 0.89
N LEU A 134 8.97 -5.09 0.67
CA LEU A 134 8.21 -5.77 1.71
C LEU A 134 8.59 -7.26 1.79
N ASN A 135 8.89 -7.72 3.00
CA ASN A 135 9.40 -9.06 3.28
C ASN A 135 8.28 -10.02 3.68
N TYR A 136 7.52 -10.48 2.71
CA TYR A 136 6.36 -11.37 2.95
C TYR A 136 6.75 -12.78 3.39
N GLU A 137 7.89 -13.30 2.91
CA GLU A 137 8.31 -14.67 3.16
C GLU A 137 8.64 -14.91 4.64
N GLU A 138 9.10 -13.88 5.33
CA GLU A 138 9.41 -13.94 6.76
C GLU A 138 8.31 -13.36 7.65
N SER A 139 7.28 -12.71 7.05
CA SER A 139 6.21 -12.06 7.82
C SER A 139 4.81 -12.49 7.41
N GLU A 140 4.30 -13.53 8.03
CA GLU A 140 2.89 -13.94 7.86
C GLU A 140 1.92 -12.84 8.34
N LYS A 141 2.32 -12.04 9.33
CA LYS A 141 1.55 -10.88 9.80
C LYS A 141 1.33 -9.87 8.68
N LEU A 142 2.38 -9.58 7.91
CA LEU A 142 2.29 -8.69 6.74
C LEU A 142 1.41 -9.30 5.63
N ALA A 143 1.66 -10.56 5.26
CA ALA A 143 0.87 -11.25 4.25
C ALA A 143 -0.62 -11.27 4.61
N SER A 144 -0.95 -11.62 5.85
CA SER A 144 -2.31 -11.62 6.36
C SER A 144 -2.94 -10.22 6.36
N TYR A 145 -2.16 -9.18 6.65
CA TYR A 145 -2.62 -7.79 6.57
C TYR A 145 -3.02 -7.43 5.15
N VAL A 146 -2.19 -7.76 4.16
CA VAL A 146 -2.49 -7.46 2.75
C VAL A 146 -3.73 -8.22 2.26
N MET A 147 -3.93 -9.48 2.67
CA MET A 147 -5.17 -10.22 2.34
C MET A 147 -6.42 -9.53 2.90
N ARG A 148 -6.33 -8.97 4.12
CA ARG A 148 -7.45 -8.17 4.68
C ARG A 148 -7.70 -6.88 3.89
N ILE A 149 -6.64 -6.20 3.46
CA ILE A 149 -6.75 -4.99 2.63
C ILE A 149 -7.34 -5.33 1.25
N ALA A 150 -6.87 -6.39 0.61
CA ALA A 150 -7.38 -6.86 -0.68
C ALA A 150 -8.90 -7.08 -0.63
N LYS A 151 -9.38 -7.74 0.43
CA LYS A 151 -10.79 -7.98 0.67
C LYS A 151 -11.56 -6.70 0.99
N LYS A 152 -11.01 -5.85 1.88
CA LYS A 152 -11.66 -4.64 2.39
C LYS A 152 -12.18 -3.74 1.27
N TRP A 153 -11.32 -3.42 0.31
CA TRP A 153 -11.64 -2.43 -0.72
C TRP A 153 -12.65 -2.93 -1.76
N VAL A 154 -12.72 -4.24 -2.01
CA VAL A 154 -13.74 -4.82 -2.92
C VAL A 154 -15.06 -5.14 -2.22
N SER A 155 -15.16 -4.87 -0.92
CA SER A 155 -16.35 -5.07 -0.08
C SER A 155 -17.00 -3.74 0.27
N GLU A 156 -18.24 -3.81 0.79
CA GLU A 156 -18.90 -2.62 1.37
C GLU A 156 -18.03 -1.99 2.48
N PRO A 157 -18.06 -0.67 2.59
CA PRO A 157 -18.82 0.30 1.79
C PRO A 157 -18.10 0.76 0.51
N TYR A 158 -16.89 0.28 0.23
CA TYR A 158 -16.06 0.78 -0.87
C TYR A 158 -16.47 0.22 -2.22
N ASN A 159 -16.71 -1.10 -2.30
CA ASN A 159 -17.19 -1.79 -3.50
C ASN A 159 -16.41 -1.48 -4.78
N VAL A 160 -15.07 -1.34 -4.70
CA VAL A 160 -14.26 -1.16 -5.91
C VAL A 160 -14.32 -2.43 -6.76
N ASP A 161 -14.14 -2.27 -8.07
CA ASP A 161 -14.35 -3.34 -9.05
C ASP A 161 -13.11 -4.19 -9.31
N GLY A 162 -12.01 -3.90 -8.64
CA GLY A 162 -10.81 -4.71 -8.74
C GLY A 162 -9.52 -4.03 -8.34
N TRP A 163 -8.43 -4.75 -8.63
CA TRP A 163 -7.06 -4.36 -8.34
C TRP A 163 -6.21 -4.36 -9.60
N ARG A 164 -5.41 -3.32 -9.81
CA ARG A 164 -4.23 -3.36 -10.65
C ARG A 164 -3.02 -3.59 -9.73
N LEU A 165 -2.26 -4.63 -10.00
CA LEU A 165 -1.14 -5.05 -9.18
C LEU A 165 0.16 -4.53 -9.79
N ASP A 166 0.79 -3.60 -9.09
CA ASP A 166 2.07 -3.01 -9.48
C ASP A 166 3.19 -4.04 -9.36
N VAL A 167 4.01 -4.17 -10.41
CA VAL A 167 5.15 -5.09 -10.50
C VAL A 167 4.89 -6.46 -9.87
N ALA A 168 3.79 -7.07 -10.23
CA ALA A 168 3.21 -8.21 -9.52
C ALA A 168 4.14 -9.44 -9.43
N ALA A 169 4.99 -9.67 -10.43
CA ALA A 169 5.93 -10.79 -10.44
C ALA A 169 7.16 -10.57 -9.53
N ASP A 170 7.40 -9.35 -9.06
CA ASP A 170 8.57 -8.99 -8.26
C ASP A 170 8.31 -9.07 -6.74
N LEU A 171 7.09 -9.44 -6.32
CA LEU A 171 6.63 -9.29 -4.95
C LEU A 171 7.52 -9.96 -3.90
N GLY A 172 7.79 -11.24 -4.02
CA GLY A 172 8.63 -11.99 -3.07
C GLY A 172 10.08 -12.13 -3.54
N HIS A 173 10.82 -13.00 -2.86
CA HIS A 173 12.20 -13.36 -3.21
C HIS A 173 12.28 -14.67 -3.99
N SER A 174 11.16 -15.42 -4.09
CA SER A 174 11.07 -16.64 -4.89
C SER A 174 9.79 -16.67 -5.73
N GLU A 175 9.89 -17.26 -6.92
CA GLU A 175 8.76 -17.41 -7.84
C GLU A 175 7.66 -18.28 -7.24
N ASP A 176 8.04 -19.39 -6.58
CA ASP A 176 7.09 -20.29 -5.90
C ASP A 176 6.29 -19.58 -4.82
N TYR A 177 6.94 -18.71 -4.03
CA TYR A 177 6.25 -17.90 -3.04
C TYR A 177 5.26 -16.95 -3.69
N ASN A 178 5.67 -16.27 -4.75
CA ASN A 178 4.83 -15.31 -5.48
C ASN A 178 3.58 -15.97 -6.02
N HIS A 179 3.70 -17.14 -6.64
CA HIS A 179 2.55 -17.93 -7.10
C HIS A 179 1.60 -18.27 -5.95
N GLY A 180 2.13 -18.73 -4.82
CA GLY A 180 1.35 -19.03 -3.62
C GLY A 180 0.63 -17.80 -3.05
N PHE A 181 1.31 -16.66 -3.03
CA PHE A 181 0.75 -15.39 -2.54
C PHE A 181 -0.42 -14.93 -3.42
N TRP A 182 -0.26 -14.91 -4.74
CA TRP A 182 -1.31 -14.44 -5.65
C TRP A 182 -2.53 -15.37 -5.69
N ARG A 183 -2.37 -16.67 -5.47
CA ARG A 183 -3.50 -17.58 -5.26
C ARG A 183 -4.31 -17.21 -4.03
N LYS A 184 -3.66 -16.95 -2.90
CA LYS A 184 -4.32 -16.50 -1.66
C LYS A 184 -4.98 -15.12 -1.83
N PHE A 185 -4.30 -14.21 -2.55
CA PHE A 185 -4.84 -12.89 -2.86
C PHE A 185 -6.13 -13.02 -3.68
N ARG A 186 -6.08 -13.78 -4.77
CA ARG A 186 -7.27 -14.07 -5.60
C ARG A 186 -8.41 -14.68 -4.78
N GLU A 187 -8.13 -15.68 -3.98
CA GLU A 187 -9.14 -16.31 -3.13
C GLU A 187 -9.81 -15.28 -2.21
N SER A 188 -9.01 -14.42 -1.59
CA SER A 188 -9.50 -13.35 -0.69
C SER A 188 -10.39 -12.34 -1.43
N VAL A 189 -9.97 -11.91 -2.61
CA VAL A 189 -10.71 -10.94 -3.45
C VAL A 189 -11.99 -11.57 -3.98
N LYS A 190 -11.89 -12.74 -4.64
CA LYS A 190 -13.05 -13.37 -5.31
C LYS A 190 -14.10 -13.90 -4.31
N LYS A 191 -13.68 -14.26 -3.10
CA LYS A 191 -14.62 -14.60 -2.02
C LYS A 191 -15.44 -13.40 -1.55
N ALA A 192 -14.85 -12.21 -1.59
CA ALA A 192 -15.53 -10.97 -1.19
C ALA A 192 -16.36 -10.38 -2.34
N ASN A 193 -15.82 -10.38 -3.54
CA ASN A 193 -16.46 -9.91 -4.75
C ASN A 193 -16.03 -10.78 -5.94
N PRO A 194 -16.86 -11.74 -6.37
CA PRO A 194 -16.53 -12.64 -7.49
C PRO A 194 -16.28 -11.92 -8.82
N GLU A 195 -16.89 -10.74 -9.00
CA GLU A 195 -16.78 -9.94 -10.23
C GLU A 195 -15.54 -9.01 -10.23
N ALA A 196 -14.86 -8.86 -9.10
CA ALA A 196 -13.69 -7.98 -9.03
C ALA A 196 -12.56 -8.50 -9.91
N ILE A 197 -12.03 -7.63 -10.78
CA ILE A 197 -10.91 -7.98 -11.67
C ILE A 197 -9.57 -7.89 -10.94
N ILE A 198 -8.65 -8.76 -11.30
CA ILE A 198 -7.24 -8.75 -10.86
C ILE A 198 -6.36 -8.58 -12.10
N LEU A 199 -5.94 -7.34 -12.33
CA LEU A 199 -5.10 -6.93 -13.45
C LEU A 199 -3.67 -6.78 -12.97
N ALA A 200 -2.72 -7.53 -13.50
CA ALA A 200 -1.32 -7.45 -13.11
C ALA A 200 -0.47 -6.64 -14.09
N GLU A 201 0.44 -5.85 -13.54
CA GLU A 201 1.56 -5.32 -14.32
C GLU A 201 2.67 -6.37 -14.39
N HIS A 202 2.98 -6.81 -15.60
CA HIS A 202 4.04 -7.78 -15.86
C HIS A 202 4.67 -7.53 -17.24
N TYR A 203 5.99 -7.59 -17.31
CA TYR A 203 6.74 -7.28 -18.54
C TYR A 203 7.25 -8.53 -19.26
N GLY A 204 7.10 -9.71 -18.67
CA GLY A 204 7.52 -11.00 -19.22
C GLY A 204 6.36 -11.80 -19.84
N ASP A 205 6.57 -13.11 -19.97
CA ASP A 205 5.51 -14.04 -20.37
C ASP A 205 4.50 -14.22 -19.21
N PRO A 206 3.24 -13.79 -19.36
CA PRO A 206 2.26 -13.90 -18.30
C PRO A 206 1.63 -15.29 -18.19
N SER A 207 1.93 -16.21 -19.10
CA SER A 207 1.29 -17.52 -19.18
C SER A 207 1.31 -18.31 -17.86
N PRO A 208 2.40 -18.33 -17.07
CA PRO A 208 2.43 -19.04 -15.79
C PRO A 208 1.49 -18.45 -14.74
N TRP A 209 1.08 -17.19 -14.89
CA TRP A 209 0.25 -16.45 -13.94
C TRP A 209 -1.23 -16.43 -14.31
N LEU A 210 -1.56 -16.69 -15.59
CA LEU A 210 -2.91 -16.66 -16.14
C LEU A 210 -3.54 -18.07 -16.17
N ASP A 211 -3.28 -18.88 -15.15
CA ASP A 211 -3.79 -20.23 -14.99
C ASP A 211 -5.23 -20.32 -14.46
N GLY A 212 -5.87 -19.17 -14.27
CA GLY A 212 -7.20 -19.05 -13.66
C GLY A 212 -7.22 -19.06 -12.14
N SER A 213 -6.07 -19.24 -11.49
CA SER A 213 -5.96 -19.27 -10.02
C SER A 213 -5.26 -18.06 -9.42
N GLN A 214 -4.72 -17.16 -10.24
CA GLN A 214 -3.92 -16.01 -9.82
C GLN A 214 -4.47 -14.71 -10.40
N TRP A 215 -3.90 -14.20 -11.50
CA TRP A 215 -4.39 -12.97 -12.14
C TRP A 215 -5.50 -13.27 -13.16
N ASP A 216 -6.33 -12.30 -13.45
CA ASP A 216 -7.32 -12.41 -14.53
C ASP A 216 -6.73 -11.94 -15.87
N THR A 217 -5.80 -10.96 -15.82
CA THR A 217 -5.19 -10.38 -17.01
C THR A 217 -3.91 -9.62 -16.65
#